data_110f3af3be388dfa553b16d4318a3e13
#
_entry.id   110f3af3be388dfa553b16d4318a3e13
#
_cell.length_a   1.000
_cell.length_b   1.000
_cell.length_c   1.000
_cell.angle_alpha   90.00
_cell.angle_beta   90.00
_cell.angle_gamma   90.00
#
_symmetry.space_group_name_H-M   'P 1'
#
loop_
_entity.id
_entity.type
_entity.pdbx_description
1 polymer ?
#
loop_
_entity_poly.entity_id
_entity_poly.type
_entity_poly.pdbx_seq_one_letter_code
_entity_poly.pdbx_strand_id
1 'polypeptide(L)'
;MHSVSCVLLVDPAGRLLLQLRDEHAPHHPNVWGLPGGHGEPGETAEQTALRELYEETGLLPEAPLRPWAVQELPELDRVKHYFWAPTRARQEDVVLGEGAAIVFVPGDQVLDGRPFTPGTVEVLTRFLASADYTGLVAARR
;
A
#
# COMPACT_ATOMS: atom_id res chain seq x y z
N MET A 1 7.33 -13.06 -14.64
CA MET A 1 7.42 -11.67 -14.16
C MET A 1 7.69 -11.65 -12.67
N HIS A 2 8.43 -10.66 -12.21
CA HIS A 2 8.70 -10.49 -10.79
C HIS A 2 7.43 -10.11 -10.04
N SER A 3 7.19 -10.75 -8.90
CA SER A 3 6.03 -10.49 -8.06
C SER A 3 6.33 -9.37 -7.05
N VAL A 4 5.42 -8.42 -6.98
CA VAL A 4 5.43 -7.32 -6.00
C VAL A 4 4.09 -7.34 -5.29
N SER A 5 4.09 -7.21 -3.97
CA SER A 5 2.85 -7.15 -3.19
C SER A 5 2.75 -5.82 -2.46
N CYS A 6 1.56 -5.23 -2.46
CA CYS A 6 1.29 -3.92 -1.89
C CYS A 6 0.08 -4.00 -0.97
N VAL A 7 0.05 -3.14 0.06
CA VAL A 7 -1.02 -3.12 1.04
C VAL A 7 -1.75 -1.77 1.05
N LEU A 8 -3.07 -1.83 0.87
CA LEU A 8 -3.98 -0.69 1.06
C LEU A 8 -4.46 -0.75 2.51
N LEU A 9 -3.73 -0.09 3.41
CA LEU A 9 -4.02 -0.10 4.83
C LEU A 9 -4.84 1.14 5.19
N VAL A 10 -6.02 0.93 5.78
CA VAL A 10 -7.01 1.99 6.00
C VAL A 10 -7.27 2.15 7.49
N ASP A 11 -7.11 3.38 8.02
CA ASP A 11 -7.37 3.68 9.43
C ASP A 11 -8.84 4.00 9.69
N PRO A 12 -9.26 4.18 10.96
CA PRO A 12 -10.66 4.44 11.29
C PRO A 12 -11.24 5.73 10.69
N ALA A 13 -10.38 6.69 10.31
CA ALA A 13 -10.82 7.94 9.66
C ALA A 13 -10.87 7.82 8.14
N GLY A 14 -10.57 6.63 7.58
CA GLY A 14 -10.53 6.43 6.14
C GLY A 14 -9.23 6.88 5.49
N ARG A 15 -8.19 7.15 6.29
CA ARG A 15 -6.88 7.53 5.76
C ARG A 15 -6.12 6.29 5.30
N LEU A 16 -5.39 6.44 4.20
CA LEU A 16 -4.55 5.37 3.66
C LEU A 16 -3.08 5.63 3.97
N LEU A 17 -2.36 4.56 4.30
CA LEU A 17 -0.93 4.64 4.55
C LEU A 17 -0.18 4.68 3.23
N LEU A 18 0.55 5.77 2.99
CA LEU A 18 1.36 5.96 1.80
C LEU A 18 2.83 6.07 2.16
N GLN A 19 3.70 5.59 1.27
CA GLN A 19 5.14 5.63 1.43
C GLN A 19 5.75 6.53 0.35
N LEU A 20 6.57 7.49 0.77
CA LEU A 20 7.41 8.26 -0.15
C LEU A 20 8.74 7.53 -0.30
N ARG A 21 9.09 7.14 -1.52
CA ARG A 21 10.36 6.50 -1.82
C ARG A 21 11.45 7.56 -1.81
N ASP A 22 12.61 7.22 -1.21
CA ASP A 22 13.70 8.18 -1.10
C ASP A 22 14.42 8.39 -2.43
N GLU A 23 15.33 9.38 -2.46
CA GLU A 23 16.08 9.75 -3.67
C GLU A 23 17.08 8.67 -4.12
N HIS A 24 17.42 7.73 -3.23
CA HIS A 24 18.37 6.66 -3.51
C HIS A 24 17.68 5.33 -3.86
N ALA A 25 16.35 5.30 -3.94
CA ALA A 25 15.63 4.09 -4.30
C ALA A 25 16.08 3.59 -5.67
N PRO A 26 16.39 2.28 -5.82
CA PRO A 26 16.90 1.75 -7.10
C PRO A 26 15.87 1.82 -8.22
N HIS A 27 14.58 1.83 -7.87
CA HIS A 27 13.48 1.95 -8.82
C HIS A 27 12.53 3.05 -8.38
N HIS A 28 12.18 3.94 -9.31
CA HIS A 28 11.21 5.01 -9.10
C HIS A 28 11.47 5.84 -7.82
N PRO A 29 12.63 6.54 -7.74
CA PRO A 29 12.91 7.41 -6.59
C PRO A 29 11.99 8.63 -6.55
N ASN A 30 11.81 9.18 -5.34
CA ASN A 30 11.06 10.42 -5.10
C ASN A 30 9.59 10.38 -5.51
N VAL A 31 9.00 9.19 -5.62
CA VAL A 31 7.57 9.05 -5.88
C VAL A 31 6.89 8.32 -4.71
N TRP A 32 5.59 8.47 -4.64
CA TRP A 32 4.77 7.83 -3.62
C TRP A 32 4.34 6.43 -4.06
N GLY A 33 4.10 5.58 -3.10
CA GLY A 33 3.58 4.24 -3.33
C GLY A 33 2.87 3.74 -2.08
N LEU A 34 2.45 2.48 -2.15
CA LEU A 34 1.90 1.76 -1.02
C LEU A 34 3.00 0.96 -0.33
N PRO A 35 2.89 0.69 0.98
CA PRO A 35 3.79 -0.26 1.61
C PRO A 35 3.77 -1.58 0.86
N GLY A 36 4.94 -2.15 0.62
CA GLY A 36 5.06 -3.40 -0.14
C GLY A 36 6.45 -3.59 -0.70
N GLY A 37 6.62 -4.66 -1.44
CA GLY A 37 7.91 -4.96 -2.05
C GLY A 37 7.93 -6.28 -2.80
N HIS A 38 9.14 -6.70 -3.17
CA HIS A 38 9.37 -7.88 -3.99
C HIS A 38 9.21 -9.17 -3.19
N GLY A 39 8.58 -10.16 -3.82
CA GLY A 39 8.47 -11.50 -3.25
C GLY A 39 9.83 -12.21 -3.21
N GLU A 40 10.02 -13.00 -2.17
CA GLU A 40 11.16 -13.89 -2.05
C GLU A 40 10.79 -15.29 -2.53
N PRO A 41 11.81 -16.12 -2.93
CA PRO A 41 11.52 -17.48 -3.37
C PRO A 41 10.70 -18.26 -2.34
N GLY A 42 9.62 -18.88 -2.78
CA GLY A 42 8.75 -19.66 -1.90
C GLY A 42 7.69 -18.88 -1.15
N GLU A 43 7.69 -17.54 -1.23
CA GLU A 43 6.64 -16.74 -0.60
C GLU A 43 5.38 -16.68 -1.46
N THR A 44 4.22 -16.75 -0.83
CA THR A 44 2.98 -16.34 -1.48
C THR A 44 2.91 -14.82 -1.53
N ALA A 45 2.06 -14.27 -2.40
CA ALA A 45 1.87 -12.82 -2.46
C ALA A 45 1.43 -12.23 -1.12
N GLU A 46 0.56 -12.92 -0.40
CA GLU A 46 0.11 -12.47 0.92
C GLU A 46 1.25 -12.47 1.94
N GLN A 47 2.10 -13.51 1.93
CA GLN A 47 3.26 -13.56 2.82
C GLN A 47 4.23 -12.42 2.54
N THR A 48 4.45 -12.08 1.27
CA THR A 48 5.28 -10.94 0.88
C THR A 48 4.67 -9.64 1.41
N ALA A 49 3.36 -9.47 1.25
CA ALA A 49 2.68 -8.26 1.71
C ALA A 49 2.83 -8.06 3.22
N LEU A 50 2.63 -9.13 3.99
CA LEU A 50 2.76 -9.07 5.45
C LEU A 50 4.19 -8.77 5.89
N ARG A 51 5.16 -9.43 5.29
CA ARG A 51 6.57 -9.23 5.63
C ARG A 51 7.02 -7.81 5.32
N GLU A 52 6.72 -7.32 4.12
CA GLU A 52 7.12 -5.97 3.69
C GLU A 52 6.42 -4.89 4.52
N LEU A 53 5.14 -5.06 4.83
CA LEU A 53 4.43 -4.12 5.69
C LEU A 53 5.14 -3.98 7.04
N TYR A 54 5.47 -5.09 7.66
CA TYR A 54 6.15 -5.08 8.97
C TYR A 54 7.55 -4.47 8.87
N GLU A 55 8.34 -4.86 7.87
CA GLU A 55 9.70 -4.34 7.69
C GLU A 55 9.71 -2.83 7.46
N GLU A 56 8.76 -2.30 6.71
CA GLU A 56 8.74 -0.88 6.34
C GLU A 56 8.06 0.00 7.38
N THR A 57 7.10 -0.52 8.13
CA THR A 57 6.24 0.31 8.99
C THR A 57 6.19 -0.13 10.44
N GLY A 58 6.64 -1.34 10.75
CA GLY A 58 6.49 -1.92 12.07
C GLY A 58 5.07 -2.37 12.40
N LEU A 59 4.15 -2.27 11.45
CA LEU A 59 2.74 -2.59 11.67
C LEU A 59 2.38 -3.99 11.20
N LEU A 60 1.40 -4.58 11.88
CA LEU A 60 0.72 -5.80 11.46
C LEU A 60 -0.76 -5.47 11.28
N PRO A 61 -1.46 -6.07 10.31
CA PRO A 61 -2.89 -5.84 10.16
C PRO A 61 -3.66 -6.47 11.32
N GLU A 62 -4.79 -5.88 11.67
CA GLU A 62 -5.66 -6.39 12.75
C GLU A 62 -6.57 -7.52 12.27
N ALA A 63 -6.66 -7.69 10.97
CA ALA A 63 -7.47 -8.74 10.32
C ALA A 63 -6.67 -9.31 9.16
N PRO A 64 -7.00 -10.51 8.67
CA PRO A 64 -6.33 -11.06 7.50
C PRO A 64 -6.41 -10.11 6.32
N LEU A 65 -5.32 -10.05 5.54
CA LEU A 65 -5.29 -9.26 4.32
C LEU A 65 -6.31 -9.81 3.33
N ARG A 66 -7.05 -8.93 2.68
CA ARG A 66 -8.02 -9.30 1.65
C ARG A 66 -7.47 -8.97 0.28
N PRO A 67 -7.50 -9.92 -0.66
CA PRO A 67 -7.09 -9.63 -2.04
C PRO A 67 -7.96 -8.53 -2.64
N TRP A 68 -7.32 -7.58 -3.31
CA TRP A 68 -8.04 -6.49 -3.98
C TRP A 68 -7.90 -6.58 -5.49
N ALA A 69 -6.66 -6.64 -5.99
CA ALA A 69 -6.43 -6.64 -7.43
C ALA A 69 -5.09 -7.28 -7.75
N VAL A 70 -4.97 -7.76 -8.98
CA VAL A 70 -3.71 -8.19 -9.57
C VAL A 70 -3.52 -7.36 -10.85
N GLN A 71 -2.34 -6.77 -10.99
CA GLN A 71 -2.04 -5.88 -12.11
C GLN A 71 -0.76 -6.35 -12.79
N GLU A 72 -0.84 -6.65 -14.08
CA GLU A 72 0.33 -7.00 -14.85
C GLU A 72 0.93 -5.74 -15.48
N LEU A 73 2.22 -5.58 -15.33
CA LEU A 73 3.00 -4.49 -15.93
C LEU A 73 4.11 -5.10 -16.77
N PRO A 74 3.80 -5.58 -17.99
CA PRO A 74 4.76 -6.31 -18.83
C PRO A 74 6.02 -5.48 -19.16
N GLU A 75 5.87 -4.17 -19.36
CA GLU A 75 6.99 -3.28 -19.67
C GLU A 75 8.03 -3.26 -18.56
N LEU A 76 7.63 -3.58 -17.33
CA LEU A 76 8.51 -3.63 -16.16
C LEU A 76 8.84 -5.05 -15.72
N ASP A 77 8.38 -6.04 -16.49
CA ASP A 77 8.50 -7.47 -16.14
C ASP A 77 8.00 -7.73 -14.73
N ARG A 78 6.81 -7.23 -14.41
CA ARG A 78 6.32 -7.19 -13.05
C ARG A 78 4.83 -7.52 -12.97
N VAL A 79 4.43 -8.27 -11.92
CA VAL A 79 3.03 -8.45 -11.55
C VAL A 79 2.86 -7.91 -10.13
N LYS A 80 1.88 -7.02 -9.95
CA LYS A 80 1.60 -6.41 -8.65
C LYS A 80 0.32 -7.01 -8.07
N HIS A 81 0.43 -7.47 -6.82
CA HIS A 81 -0.69 -7.98 -6.05
C HIS A 81 -1.06 -6.95 -4.99
N TYR A 82 -2.31 -6.54 -4.96
CA TYR A 82 -2.81 -5.56 -4.00
C TYR A 82 -3.72 -6.24 -3.01
N PHE A 83 -3.49 -5.96 -1.73
CA PHE A 83 -4.32 -6.42 -0.62
C PHE A 83 -4.81 -5.22 0.15
N TRP A 84 -5.92 -5.37 0.88
CA TRP A 84 -6.38 -4.31 1.76
C TRP A 84 -6.70 -4.86 3.14
N ALA A 85 -6.62 -4.00 4.15
CA ALA A 85 -6.95 -4.34 5.53
C ALA A 85 -7.23 -3.07 6.33
N PRO A 86 -8.09 -3.18 7.36
CA PRO A 86 -8.26 -2.10 8.32
C PRO A 86 -7.11 -2.09 9.32
N THR A 87 -6.86 -0.91 9.91
CA THR A 87 -5.93 -0.78 11.02
C THR A 87 -6.44 0.26 12.00
N ARG A 88 -6.08 0.11 13.28
CA ARG A 88 -6.27 1.13 14.30
C ARG A 88 -4.97 1.87 14.62
N ALA A 89 -3.90 1.57 13.91
CA ALA A 89 -2.64 2.23 14.08
C ALA A 89 -2.77 3.73 13.82
N ARG A 90 -2.02 4.51 14.59
CA ARG A 90 -1.90 5.96 14.43
C ARG A 90 -0.57 6.28 13.78
N GLN A 91 -0.44 7.51 13.30
CA GLN A 91 0.83 7.95 12.71
C GLN A 91 2.01 7.72 13.68
N GLU A 92 1.81 7.94 14.96
CA GLU A 92 2.84 7.76 15.99
C GLU A 92 3.28 6.31 16.19
N ASP A 93 2.47 5.34 15.76
CA ASP A 93 2.79 3.91 15.84
C ASP A 93 3.66 3.44 14.68
N VAL A 94 3.77 4.25 13.63
CA VAL A 94 4.54 3.89 12.43
C VAL A 94 6.01 4.12 12.69
N VAL A 95 6.81 3.08 12.43
CA VAL A 95 8.27 3.14 12.51
C VAL A 95 8.80 3.12 11.08
N LEU A 96 9.46 4.21 10.66
CA LEU A 96 10.01 4.29 9.31
C LEU A 96 11.17 3.32 9.15
N GLY A 97 10.95 2.24 8.39
CA GLY A 97 11.98 1.25 8.09
C GLY A 97 12.77 1.60 6.84
N GLU A 98 12.05 1.94 5.77
CA GLU A 98 12.66 2.33 4.49
C GLU A 98 11.90 3.49 3.89
N GLY A 99 12.58 4.24 3.00
CA GLY A 99 11.97 5.37 2.32
C GLY A 99 12.18 6.68 3.05
N ALA A 100 11.67 7.77 2.48
CA ALA A 100 11.79 9.11 3.04
C ALA A 100 10.69 9.43 4.03
N ALA A 101 9.50 8.87 3.84
CA ALA A 101 8.35 9.11 4.74
C ALA A 101 7.30 8.00 4.58
N ILE A 102 6.56 7.77 5.65
CA ILE A 102 5.38 6.90 5.65
C ILE A 102 4.30 7.62 6.43
N VAL A 103 3.20 7.98 5.76
CA VAL A 103 2.17 8.83 6.36
C VAL A 103 0.76 8.34 6.03
N PHE A 104 -0.15 8.49 6.99
CA PHE A 104 -1.57 8.31 6.75
C PHE A 104 -2.12 9.56 6.07
N VAL A 105 -2.74 9.39 4.90
CA VAL A 105 -3.26 10.48 4.07
C VAL A 105 -4.77 10.35 3.96
N PRO A 106 -5.53 11.44 4.24
CA PRO A 106 -6.99 11.41 4.06
C PRO A 106 -7.38 10.93 2.67
N GLY A 107 -8.44 10.11 2.59
CA GLY A 107 -8.85 9.50 1.33
C GLY A 107 -9.10 10.51 0.21
N ASP A 108 -9.65 11.69 0.55
CA ASP A 108 -9.93 12.76 -0.42
C ASP A 108 -8.69 13.54 -0.85
N GLN A 109 -7.52 13.27 -0.24
CA GLN A 109 -6.26 13.91 -0.56
C GLN A 109 -5.24 12.96 -1.20
N VAL A 110 -5.54 11.68 -1.25
CA VAL A 110 -4.61 10.67 -1.81
C VAL A 110 -4.27 10.98 -3.26
N LEU A 111 -5.28 11.33 -4.07
CA LEU A 111 -5.12 11.62 -5.49
C LEU A 111 -5.05 13.14 -5.74
N ASP A 112 -4.12 13.80 -5.06
CA ASP A 112 -3.97 15.27 -5.12
C ASP A 112 -2.98 15.74 -6.18
N GLY A 113 -2.53 14.84 -7.05
CA GLY A 113 -1.56 15.15 -8.10
C GLY A 113 -0.13 14.74 -7.78
N ARG A 114 0.13 14.19 -6.59
CA ARG A 114 1.48 13.67 -6.27
C ARG A 114 1.85 12.53 -7.21
N PRO A 115 3.15 12.40 -7.54
CA PRO A 115 3.59 11.31 -8.41
C PRO A 115 3.56 9.98 -7.66
N PHE A 116 3.10 8.92 -8.33
CA PHE A 116 3.05 7.57 -7.78
C PHE A 116 3.87 6.59 -8.59
N THR A 117 4.19 5.46 -7.98
CA THR A 117 4.77 4.31 -8.69
C THR A 117 3.83 3.85 -9.80
N PRO A 118 4.38 3.20 -10.86
CA PRO A 118 3.55 2.76 -11.99
C PRO A 118 2.36 1.89 -11.56
N GLY A 119 1.20 2.18 -12.12
CA GLY A 119 -0.03 1.43 -11.90
C GLY A 119 -0.78 1.77 -10.61
N THR A 120 -0.16 2.47 -9.68
CA THR A 120 -0.74 2.72 -8.35
C THR A 120 -1.94 3.66 -8.40
N VAL A 121 -1.89 4.70 -9.23
CA VAL A 121 -3.02 5.64 -9.36
C VAL A 121 -4.28 4.93 -9.82
N GLU A 122 -4.16 4.04 -10.80
CA GLU A 122 -5.31 3.28 -11.30
C GLU A 122 -5.97 2.46 -10.20
N VAL A 123 -5.16 1.74 -9.42
CA VAL A 123 -5.68 0.91 -8.33
C VAL A 123 -6.28 1.76 -7.22
N LEU A 124 -5.61 2.86 -6.83
CA LEU A 124 -6.13 3.78 -5.81
C LEU A 124 -7.45 4.40 -6.23
N THR A 125 -7.57 4.82 -7.49
CA THR A 125 -8.81 5.41 -8.01
C THR A 125 -9.97 4.43 -7.86
N ARG A 126 -9.76 3.18 -8.23
CA ARG A 126 -10.77 2.15 -8.14
C ARG A 126 -11.08 1.77 -6.69
N PHE A 127 -10.05 1.65 -5.86
CA PHE A 127 -10.23 1.29 -4.46
C PHE A 127 -11.03 2.34 -3.69
N LEU A 128 -10.67 3.62 -3.84
CA LEU A 128 -11.36 4.71 -3.15
C LEU A 128 -12.83 4.86 -3.56
N ALA A 129 -13.18 4.43 -4.77
CA ALA A 129 -14.56 4.42 -5.25
C ALA A 129 -15.29 3.12 -4.94
N SER A 130 -14.61 2.11 -4.37
CA SER A 130 -15.17 0.79 -4.16
C SER A 130 -16.13 0.72 -2.97
N ALA A 131 -17.02 -0.28 -3.00
CA ALA A 131 -17.88 -0.58 -1.88
C ALA A 131 -17.07 -1.07 -0.66
N ASP A 132 -15.95 -1.73 -0.87
CA ASP A 132 -15.07 -2.17 0.21
C ASP A 132 -14.57 -0.99 1.02
N TYR A 133 -14.04 0.03 0.36
CA TYR A 133 -13.53 1.23 1.03
C TYR A 133 -14.66 2.06 1.63
N THR A 134 -15.69 2.38 0.86
CA THR A 134 -16.80 3.23 1.34
C THR A 134 -17.58 2.57 2.46
N GLY A 135 -17.74 1.24 2.40
CA GLY A 135 -18.38 0.47 3.46
C GLY A 135 -17.56 0.47 4.74
N LEU A 136 -16.24 0.34 4.62
CA LEU A 136 -15.33 0.36 5.76
C LEU A 136 -15.39 1.72 6.48
N VAL A 137 -15.34 2.82 5.74
CA VAL A 137 -15.43 4.18 6.29
C VAL A 137 -16.79 4.41 6.96
N ALA A 138 -17.88 4.01 6.31
CA ALA A 138 -19.24 4.15 6.86
C ALA A 138 -19.44 3.36 8.16
N ALA A 139 -18.88 2.15 8.23
CA ALA A 139 -19.01 1.28 9.40
C ALA A 139 -18.30 1.84 10.63
N ARG A 140 -17.41 2.81 10.46
CA ARG A 140 -16.58 3.36 11.55
C ARG A 140 -17.00 4.75 12.01
N ARG A 141 -18.06 5.28 11.44
CA ARG A 141 -18.63 6.56 11.86
C ARG A 141 -19.51 6.45 13.10
#